data_18c644ae2da6de5274140aed26a07a15
#
_entry.id   18c644ae2da6de5274140aed26a07a15
#
_cell.length_a   1.000
_cell.length_b   1.000
_cell.length_c   1.000
_cell.angle_alpha   90.00
_cell.angle_beta   90.00
_cell.angle_gamma   90.00
#
_symmetry.space_group_name_H-M   'P 1'
#
loop_
_entity.id
_entity.type
_entity.pdbx_description
1 polymer ?
#
loop_
_entity_poly.entity_id
_entity_poly.type
_entity_poly.pdbx_seq_one_letter_code
_entity_poly.pdbx_strand_id
1 'polypeptide(L)'
;MKINVLDEQMQLENPELAIGRITKPVILEIWNGRQKDSVIRREYPYTRITQTENGLKACAEIEDEWVGKTEVTDVYCVEEGSVVLSRQVRILKESEYPGIRLRTEISLFPERKNNFEELRYFAPPAIYDKNDLDEDGYEDYFHTKKIIFRDDRFNYPMFTCYSEETKEAVSIERDPLPAFDSNPVRKISEETGEKEAFFLQKTDIGSMGADGSDGSTRLTCCYPFYEGDATIALYIVKMVPFGAFWPLRSGEEFTVTYRISNHKYENYHDACWYGIRDIIRKTHPQAEPLSVPPE
;
A
#
# COMPACT_ATOMS: atom_id res chain seq x y z
N MET A 1 17.46 0.40 12.63
CA MET A 1 17.12 -0.27 11.36
C MET A 1 18.28 -0.21 10.39
N LYS A 2 18.33 -1.14 9.45
CA LYS A 2 19.30 -1.16 8.35
C LYS A 2 18.59 -1.48 7.06
N ILE A 3 19.16 -1.02 5.97
CA ILE A 3 18.70 -1.32 4.63
C ILE A 3 19.88 -1.97 3.90
N ASN A 4 19.73 -3.23 3.54
CA ASN A 4 20.73 -3.99 2.83
C ASN A 4 20.27 -4.28 1.41
N VAL A 5 21.19 -4.31 0.48
CA VAL A 5 20.94 -4.76 -0.89
C VAL A 5 21.47 -6.18 -1.01
N LEU A 6 20.60 -7.14 -1.27
CA LEU A 6 20.94 -8.55 -1.46
C LEU A 6 20.34 -9.01 -2.78
N ASP A 7 21.18 -9.43 -3.74
CA ASP A 7 20.73 -9.98 -5.02
C ASP A 7 19.63 -9.13 -5.70
N GLU A 8 19.85 -7.82 -5.82
CA GLU A 8 18.92 -6.83 -6.38
C GLU A 8 17.62 -6.60 -5.54
N GLN A 9 17.52 -7.20 -4.39
CA GLN A 9 16.39 -7.01 -3.44
C GLN A 9 16.77 -6.03 -2.34
N MET A 10 15.78 -5.30 -1.84
CA MET A 10 15.94 -4.43 -0.68
C MET A 10 15.50 -5.19 0.57
N GLN A 11 16.44 -5.55 1.41
CA GLN A 11 16.14 -6.14 2.70
C GLN A 11 16.06 -5.05 3.76
N LEU A 12 14.91 -4.99 4.43
CA LEU A 12 14.67 -4.09 5.56
C LEU A 12 14.92 -4.85 6.85
N GLU A 13 15.83 -4.37 7.66
CA GLU A 13 16.23 -5.03 8.91
C GLU A 13 16.15 -4.06 10.10
N ASN A 14 15.65 -4.57 11.18
CA ASN A 14 15.85 -4.04 12.52
C ASN A 14 16.95 -4.89 13.19
N PRO A 15 17.81 -4.34 14.08
CA PRO A 15 18.85 -5.12 14.74
C PRO A 15 18.38 -6.40 15.43
N GLU A 16 17.12 -6.47 15.82
CA GLU A 16 16.52 -7.60 16.52
C GLU A 16 15.49 -8.38 15.68
N LEU A 17 15.04 -7.84 14.52
CA LEU A 17 13.88 -8.34 13.80
C LEU A 17 14.03 -8.13 12.29
N ALA A 18 13.77 -9.18 11.52
CA ALA A 18 13.63 -9.02 10.06
C ALA A 18 12.26 -8.40 9.74
N ILE A 19 12.24 -7.22 9.15
CA ILE A 19 10.99 -6.53 8.79
C ILE A 19 10.38 -7.15 7.54
N GLY A 20 11.18 -7.29 6.49
CA GLY A 20 10.72 -7.79 5.23
C GLY A 20 11.68 -7.53 4.07
N ARG A 21 11.28 -7.98 2.89
CA ARG A 21 12.01 -7.76 1.64
C ARG A 21 11.13 -7.14 0.59
N ILE A 22 11.67 -6.15 -0.11
CA ILE A 22 11.12 -5.69 -1.38
C ILE A 22 11.82 -6.49 -2.47
N THR A 23 11.19 -7.59 -2.86
CA THR A 23 11.76 -8.54 -3.84
C THR A 23 11.64 -8.03 -5.27
N LYS A 24 10.67 -7.18 -5.52
CA LYS A 24 10.38 -6.53 -6.81
C LYS A 24 10.49 -5.02 -6.61
N PRO A 25 11.64 -4.41 -6.91
CA PRO A 25 11.87 -3.02 -6.54
C PRO A 25 10.84 -2.06 -7.15
N VAL A 26 10.57 -2.17 -8.43
CA VAL A 26 9.60 -1.31 -9.10
C VAL A 26 8.53 -2.17 -9.75
N ILE A 27 7.29 -2.01 -9.29
CA ILE A 27 6.12 -2.64 -9.88
C ILE A 27 5.22 -1.54 -10.42
N LEU A 28 5.02 -1.55 -11.73
CA LEU A 28 4.11 -0.64 -12.39
C LEU A 28 2.91 -1.40 -12.93
N GLU A 29 1.72 -0.91 -12.62
CA GLU A 29 0.48 -1.37 -13.17
C GLU A 29 0.02 -0.37 -14.23
N ILE A 30 -0.14 -0.84 -15.46
CA ILE A 30 -0.43 -0.02 -16.64
C ILE A 30 -1.85 -0.31 -17.08
N TRP A 31 -2.65 0.73 -17.23
CA TRP A 31 -4.01 0.62 -17.73
C TRP A 31 -4.05 0.80 -19.25
N ASN A 32 -4.71 -0.12 -19.94
CA ASN A 32 -4.83 -0.07 -21.40
C ASN A 32 -6.05 0.73 -21.92
N GLY A 33 -6.75 1.44 -21.02
CA GLY A 33 -7.93 2.24 -21.36
C GLY A 33 -9.25 1.46 -21.36
N ARG A 34 -9.22 0.14 -21.19
CA ARG A 34 -10.43 -0.70 -21.16
C ARG A 34 -10.87 -1.01 -19.76
N GLN A 35 -12.13 -1.39 -19.55
CA GLN A 35 -12.70 -1.62 -18.23
C GLN A 35 -12.54 -3.06 -17.70
N LYS A 36 -12.37 -4.05 -18.55
CA LYS A 36 -12.18 -5.45 -18.14
C LYS A 36 -10.81 -5.96 -18.56
N ASP A 37 -10.16 -6.73 -17.68
CA ASP A 37 -8.87 -7.41 -17.90
C ASP A 37 -7.79 -6.49 -18.51
N SER A 38 -7.78 -5.26 -18.04
CA SER A 38 -7.14 -4.15 -18.72
C SER A 38 -5.89 -3.63 -18.01
N VAL A 39 -5.51 -4.25 -16.89
CA VAL A 39 -4.34 -3.85 -16.11
C VAL A 39 -3.19 -4.79 -16.38
N ILE A 40 -2.10 -4.24 -16.87
CA ILE A 40 -0.87 -4.97 -17.18
C ILE A 40 0.11 -4.68 -16.05
N ARG A 41 0.60 -5.71 -15.38
CA ARG A 41 1.64 -5.61 -14.36
C ARG A 41 3.02 -5.81 -15.00
N ARG A 42 3.92 -4.90 -14.73
CA ARG A 42 5.34 -4.96 -15.11
C ARG A 42 6.22 -4.74 -13.91
N GLU A 43 7.35 -5.43 -13.90
CA GLU A 43 8.32 -5.40 -12.81
C GLU A 43 9.68 -5.02 -13.38
N TYR A 44 10.33 -4.05 -12.73
CA TYR A 44 11.60 -3.51 -13.21
C TYR A 44 12.63 -3.52 -12.09
N PRO A 45 13.89 -3.91 -12.39
CA PRO A 45 15.00 -3.79 -11.44
C PRO A 45 15.44 -2.34 -11.32
N TYR A 46 16.21 -2.04 -10.29
CA TYR A 46 16.95 -0.80 -10.24
C TYR A 46 18.15 -0.87 -11.20
N THR A 47 18.35 0.20 -11.94
CA THR A 47 19.51 0.37 -12.84
C THR A 47 20.72 0.97 -12.11
N ARG A 48 20.48 1.64 -10.99
CA ARG A 48 21.52 2.28 -10.18
C ARG A 48 21.12 2.35 -8.72
N ILE A 49 22.04 1.99 -7.83
CA ILE A 49 21.90 2.12 -6.38
C ILE A 49 23.12 2.85 -5.84
N THR A 50 22.87 3.87 -5.01
CA THR A 50 23.89 4.71 -4.40
C THR A 50 23.64 4.79 -2.89
N GLN A 51 24.65 4.46 -2.10
CA GLN A 51 24.61 4.63 -0.65
C GLN A 51 24.62 6.12 -0.30
N THR A 52 23.87 6.49 0.73
CA THR A 52 23.85 7.81 1.33
C THR A 52 24.24 7.70 2.80
N GLU A 53 24.41 8.82 3.48
CA GLU A 53 24.82 8.84 4.90
C GLU A 53 23.86 8.04 5.80
N ASN A 54 22.54 8.17 5.61
CA ASN A 54 21.50 7.55 6.44
C ASN A 54 20.61 6.56 5.69
N GLY A 55 21.08 6.02 4.54
CA GLY A 55 20.27 5.12 3.75
C GLY A 55 20.81 4.89 2.35
N LEU A 56 19.92 4.82 1.37
CA LEU A 56 20.30 4.66 -0.04
C LEU A 56 19.32 5.38 -0.98
N LYS A 57 19.82 5.71 -2.16
CA LYS A 57 19.03 6.16 -3.30
C LYS A 57 19.15 5.13 -4.42
N ALA A 58 18.00 4.64 -4.91
CA ALA A 58 17.92 3.71 -6.01
C ALA A 58 17.12 4.31 -7.17
N CYS A 59 17.50 4.01 -8.38
CA CYS A 59 16.87 4.54 -9.58
C CYS A 59 16.63 3.40 -10.58
N ALA A 60 15.44 3.36 -11.18
CA ALA A 60 15.10 2.56 -12.33
C ALA A 60 14.84 3.50 -13.52
N GLU A 61 15.69 3.43 -14.53
CA GLU A 61 15.49 4.10 -15.81
C GLU A 61 14.85 3.10 -16.77
N ILE A 62 13.59 3.32 -17.11
CA ILE A 62 12.77 2.38 -17.87
C ILE A 62 12.50 3.01 -19.24
N GLU A 63 12.73 2.25 -20.30
CA GLU A 63 12.35 2.66 -21.65
C GLU A 63 11.82 1.43 -22.40
N ASP A 64 10.49 1.36 -22.55
CA ASP A 64 9.81 0.28 -23.25
C ASP A 64 8.47 0.75 -23.85
N GLU A 65 7.79 -0.16 -24.53
CA GLU A 65 6.48 0.11 -25.16
C GLU A 65 5.36 0.37 -24.14
N TRP A 66 5.49 -0.13 -22.89
CA TRP A 66 4.43 -0.09 -21.87
C TRP A 66 4.36 1.24 -21.16
N VAL A 67 5.51 1.77 -20.76
CA VAL A 67 5.59 2.99 -19.92
C VAL A 67 6.32 4.13 -20.63
N GLY A 68 6.69 3.94 -21.91
CA GLY A 68 7.47 4.91 -22.65
C GLY A 68 8.85 5.08 -22.01
N LYS A 69 9.25 6.33 -21.74
CA LYS A 69 10.46 6.61 -20.96
C LYS A 69 10.07 7.16 -19.59
N THR A 70 10.27 6.34 -18.58
CA THR A 70 9.87 6.62 -17.20
C THR A 70 11.05 6.41 -16.26
N GLU A 71 11.24 7.32 -15.32
CA GLU A 71 12.21 7.20 -14.23
C GLU A 71 11.47 6.96 -12.92
N VAL A 72 11.89 5.96 -12.16
CA VAL A 72 11.45 5.75 -10.78
C VAL A 72 12.66 5.93 -9.87
N THR A 73 12.58 6.89 -8.95
CA THR A 73 13.60 7.16 -7.95
C THR A 73 13.06 6.86 -6.57
N ASP A 74 13.71 5.93 -5.88
CA ASP A 74 13.40 5.55 -4.52
C ASP A 74 14.51 6.03 -3.58
N VAL A 75 14.11 6.73 -2.53
CA VAL A 75 15.00 7.15 -1.45
C VAL A 75 14.58 6.41 -0.18
N TYR A 76 15.49 5.61 0.33
CA TYR A 76 15.33 4.89 1.58
C TYR A 76 16.17 5.59 2.64
N CYS A 77 15.58 5.93 3.77
CA CYS A 77 16.31 6.41 4.94
C CYS A 77 15.80 5.77 6.22
N VAL A 78 16.65 5.74 7.23
CA VAL A 78 16.31 5.25 8.56
C VAL A 78 16.08 6.44 9.47
N GLU A 79 14.86 6.58 9.99
CA GLU A 79 14.44 7.66 10.87
C GLU A 79 13.69 7.08 12.08
N GLU A 80 14.09 7.48 13.29
CA GLU A 80 13.39 7.13 14.53
C GLU A 80 12.96 5.65 14.66
N GLY A 81 13.83 4.75 14.20
CA GLY A 81 13.54 3.31 14.27
C GLY A 81 12.60 2.79 13.17
N SER A 82 12.28 3.59 12.16
CA SER A 82 11.50 3.20 10.99
C SER A 82 12.34 3.32 9.71
N VAL A 83 11.94 2.65 8.65
CA VAL A 83 12.43 2.88 7.30
C VAL A 83 11.43 3.79 6.58
N VAL A 84 11.90 4.93 6.14
CA VAL A 84 11.15 5.85 5.28
C VAL A 84 11.52 5.58 3.84
N LEU A 85 10.53 5.27 3.02
CA LEU A 85 10.66 5.02 1.59
C LEU A 85 9.89 6.10 0.83
N SER A 86 10.62 7.03 0.22
CA SER A 86 10.05 8.02 -0.69
C SER A 86 10.24 7.56 -2.12
N ARG A 87 9.16 7.47 -2.89
CA ARG A 87 9.12 6.95 -4.25
C ARG A 87 8.62 8.01 -5.21
N GLN A 88 9.48 8.47 -6.12
CA GLN A 88 9.13 9.42 -7.16
C GLN A 88 9.06 8.71 -8.51
N VAL A 89 7.98 8.96 -9.24
CA VAL A 89 7.82 8.52 -10.64
C VAL A 89 7.79 9.76 -11.52
N ARG A 90 8.61 9.78 -12.56
CA ARG A 90 8.68 10.87 -13.56
C ARG A 90 8.51 10.28 -14.95
N ILE A 91 7.56 10.80 -15.72
CA ILE A 91 7.28 10.37 -17.08
C ILE A 91 7.99 11.34 -18.04
N LEU A 92 9.09 10.86 -18.63
CA LEU A 92 9.93 11.65 -19.51
C LEU A 92 9.42 11.63 -20.96
N LYS A 93 8.80 10.50 -21.36
CA LYS A 93 8.16 10.31 -22.66
C LYS A 93 6.99 9.36 -22.50
N GLU A 94 5.83 9.76 -22.96
CA GLU A 94 4.60 8.95 -22.91
C GLU A 94 4.68 7.69 -23.79
N SER A 95 3.84 6.71 -23.46
CA SER A 95 3.54 5.54 -24.28
C SER A 95 2.13 5.68 -24.87
N GLU A 96 1.66 4.64 -25.58
CA GLU A 96 0.28 4.58 -26.05
C GLU A 96 -0.76 4.31 -24.95
N TYR A 97 -0.30 3.88 -23.76
CA TYR A 97 -1.14 3.55 -22.63
C TYR A 97 -1.54 4.81 -21.85
N PRO A 98 -2.83 4.95 -21.46
CA PRO A 98 -3.30 6.19 -20.85
C PRO A 98 -2.86 6.42 -19.42
N GLY A 99 -2.61 5.36 -18.64
CA GLY A 99 -2.39 5.53 -17.21
C GLY A 99 -1.47 4.52 -16.55
N ILE A 100 -0.88 4.95 -15.43
CA ILE A 100 0.09 4.19 -14.65
C ILE A 100 -0.26 4.26 -13.17
N ARG A 101 0.04 3.19 -12.44
CA ARG A 101 -0.04 3.10 -10.98
C ARG A 101 1.20 2.41 -10.42
N LEU A 102 1.78 2.97 -9.37
CA LEU A 102 2.90 2.38 -8.67
C LEU A 102 2.39 1.43 -7.60
N ARG A 103 2.91 0.20 -7.59
CA ARG A 103 2.65 -0.79 -6.56
C ARG A 103 3.90 -1.05 -5.74
N THR A 104 3.77 -1.10 -4.44
CA THR A 104 4.83 -1.44 -3.50
C THR A 104 4.44 -2.72 -2.78
N GLU A 105 5.29 -3.73 -2.80
CA GLU A 105 5.08 -4.99 -2.09
C GLU A 105 6.26 -5.28 -1.18
N ILE A 106 5.95 -5.58 0.08
CA ILE A 106 6.93 -5.95 1.09
C ILE A 106 6.60 -7.36 1.55
N SER A 107 7.42 -8.34 1.17
CA SER A 107 7.31 -9.71 1.69
C SER A 107 7.63 -9.70 3.17
N LEU A 108 6.67 -10.13 3.97
CA LEU A 108 6.80 -10.18 5.42
C LEU A 108 7.60 -11.42 5.84
N PHE A 109 8.40 -11.28 6.91
CA PHE A 109 9.06 -12.42 7.57
C PHE A 109 9.70 -13.41 6.59
N PRO A 110 10.64 -12.99 5.73
CA PRO A 110 11.10 -13.75 4.55
C PRO A 110 11.70 -15.12 4.86
N GLU A 111 12.08 -15.37 6.09
CA GLU A 111 12.65 -16.65 6.55
C GLU A 111 11.59 -17.69 6.98
N ARG A 112 10.30 -17.34 6.89
CA ARG A 112 9.20 -18.19 7.37
C ARG A 112 8.09 -18.29 6.34
N LYS A 113 7.33 -19.39 6.40
CA LYS A 113 6.04 -19.46 5.72
C LYS A 113 5.06 -18.56 6.48
N ASN A 114 4.63 -17.50 5.85
CA ASN A 114 3.61 -16.61 6.39
C ASN A 114 2.34 -16.82 5.61
N ASN A 115 1.51 -17.73 6.11
CA ASN A 115 0.18 -17.89 5.57
C ASN A 115 -0.66 -16.68 5.97
N PHE A 116 -1.51 -16.26 5.07
CA PHE A 116 -2.39 -15.13 5.31
C PHE A 116 -3.25 -15.32 6.56
N GLU A 117 -3.72 -16.55 6.79
CA GLU A 117 -4.58 -16.93 7.90
C GLU A 117 -3.87 -16.99 9.27
N GLU A 118 -2.54 -17.02 9.29
CA GLU A 118 -1.73 -17.04 10.52
C GLU A 118 -1.43 -15.63 11.05
N LEU A 119 -1.78 -14.61 10.28
CA LEU A 119 -1.56 -13.22 10.64
C LEU A 119 -2.86 -12.56 11.09
N ARG A 120 -2.72 -11.52 11.92
CA ARG A 120 -3.80 -10.61 12.30
C ARG A 120 -3.58 -9.24 11.67
N TYR A 121 -4.67 -8.58 11.34
CA TYR A 121 -4.62 -7.35 10.57
C TYR A 121 -5.31 -6.20 11.30
N PHE A 122 -4.70 -5.02 11.24
CA PHE A 122 -5.27 -3.81 11.81
C PHE A 122 -5.19 -2.66 10.80
N ALA A 123 -6.32 -2.03 10.55
CA ALA A 123 -6.44 -0.81 9.76
C ALA A 123 -7.33 0.16 10.53
N PRO A 124 -6.84 1.29 11.07
CA PRO A 124 -7.61 2.16 11.94
C PRO A 124 -8.88 2.71 11.29
N PRO A 125 -10.06 2.58 11.92
CA PRO A 125 -10.32 2.06 13.27
C PRO A 125 -10.66 0.56 13.32
N ALA A 126 -10.54 -0.16 12.20
CA ALA A 126 -11.01 -1.54 12.09
C ALA A 126 -9.99 -2.54 12.63
N ILE A 127 -10.44 -3.40 13.52
CA ILE A 127 -9.71 -4.54 14.05
C ILE A 127 -10.27 -5.79 13.36
N TYR A 128 -9.42 -6.50 12.63
CA TYR A 128 -9.81 -7.73 11.93
C TYR A 128 -9.40 -8.94 12.80
N ASP A 129 -10.36 -9.43 13.56
CA ASP A 129 -10.21 -10.58 14.44
C ASP A 129 -11.52 -11.36 14.50
N LYS A 130 -11.51 -12.62 14.06
CA LYS A 130 -12.63 -13.55 14.09
C LYS A 130 -13.90 -13.05 13.38
N ASN A 131 -13.73 -12.36 12.26
CA ASN A 131 -14.84 -11.92 11.43
C ASN A 131 -15.33 -13.11 10.55
N ASP A 132 -16.32 -13.82 11.04
CA ASP A 132 -16.96 -14.98 10.40
C ASP A 132 -18.48 -14.72 10.40
N LEU A 133 -18.98 -14.00 9.39
CA LEU A 133 -20.38 -13.57 9.31
C LEU A 133 -21.29 -14.65 8.72
N ASP A 134 -20.74 -15.59 7.97
CA ASP A 134 -21.50 -16.70 7.42
C ASP A 134 -21.42 -17.98 8.26
N GLU A 135 -20.69 -17.91 9.38
CA GLU A 135 -20.56 -18.99 10.36
C GLU A 135 -20.00 -20.28 9.77
N ASP A 136 -19.13 -20.18 8.75
CA ASP A 136 -18.49 -21.33 8.13
C ASP A 136 -17.21 -21.80 8.87
N GLY A 137 -16.82 -21.08 9.91
CA GLY A 137 -15.64 -21.35 10.75
C GLY A 137 -14.35 -20.73 10.25
N TYR A 138 -14.41 -19.92 9.19
CA TYR A 138 -13.28 -19.17 8.65
C TYR A 138 -13.55 -17.67 8.74
N GLU A 139 -12.50 -16.88 8.88
CA GLU A 139 -12.66 -15.44 8.78
C GLU A 139 -12.94 -15.04 7.32
N ASP A 140 -13.91 -14.15 7.12
CA ASP A 140 -14.43 -13.78 5.79
C ASP A 140 -13.34 -13.39 4.78
N TYR A 141 -12.31 -12.65 5.19
CA TYR A 141 -11.23 -12.23 4.30
C TYR A 141 -10.22 -13.34 3.97
N PHE A 142 -10.30 -14.51 4.63
CA PHE A 142 -9.45 -15.66 4.30
C PHE A 142 -9.84 -16.30 2.96
N HIS A 143 -11.07 -16.19 2.54
CA HIS A 143 -11.53 -16.72 1.27
C HIS A 143 -10.81 -16.11 0.06
N THR A 144 -10.53 -14.83 0.09
CA THR A 144 -9.81 -14.14 -0.99
C THR A 144 -8.33 -14.01 -0.73
N LYS A 145 -7.89 -14.18 0.53
CA LYS A 145 -6.52 -13.94 1.00
C LYS A 145 -6.00 -12.56 0.63
N LYS A 146 -6.92 -11.59 0.57
CA LYS A 146 -6.61 -10.19 0.25
C LYS A 146 -7.43 -9.26 1.12
N ILE A 147 -6.77 -8.23 1.60
CA ILE A 147 -7.37 -7.15 2.38
C ILE A 147 -6.68 -5.84 2.00
N ILE A 148 -7.15 -5.20 0.93
CA ILE A 148 -6.56 -3.97 0.37
C ILE A 148 -7.66 -2.93 0.23
N PHE A 149 -7.50 -1.79 0.90
CA PHE A 149 -8.48 -0.72 0.93
C PHE A 149 -7.88 0.61 0.51
N ARG A 150 -8.73 1.48 0.05
CA ARG A 150 -8.42 2.89 -0.08
C ARG A 150 -8.09 3.46 1.30
N ASP A 151 -7.02 4.25 1.37
CA ASP A 151 -6.52 4.79 2.63
C ASP A 151 -7.37 5.96 3.18
N ASP A 152 -8.24 6.56 2.36
CA ASP A 152 -9.27 7.50 2.81
C ASP A 152 -10.45 6.85 3.58
N ARG A 153 -10.50 5.53 3.61
CA ARG A 153 -11.43 4.78 4.47
C ARG A 153 -10.91 4.58 5.88
N PHE A 154 -9.65 4.85 6.11
CA PHE A 154 -9.02 4.78 7.42
C PHE A 154 -9.06 6.15 8.10
N ASN A 155 -9.16 6.16 9.42
CA ASN A 155 -9.00 7.38 10.18
C ASN A 155 -7.56 7.93 10.11
N TYR A 156 -6.64 7.06 9.74
CA TYR A 156 -5.24 7.37 9.49
C TYR A 156 -4.68 6.34 8.49
N PRO A 157 -3.91 6.75 7.49
CA PRO A 157 -3.42 5.86 6.43
C PRO A 157 -2.31 4.93 6.94
N MET A 158 -2.68 3.94 7.74
CA MET A 158 -1.81 2.93 8.32
C MET A 158 -2.43 1.53 8.18
N PHE A 159 -1.58 0.54 7.95
CA PHE A 159 -1.96 -0.86 7.97
C PHE A 159 -0.91 -1.69 8.71
N THR A 160 -1.35 -2.59 9.58
CA THR A 160 -0.47 -3.42 10.40
C THR A 160 -0.79 -4.90 10.22
N CYS A 161 0.26 -5.70 10.05
CA CYS A 161 0.22 -7.16 10.15
C CYS A 161 0.91 -7.59 11.44
N TYR A 162 0.27 -8.47 12.20
CA TYR A 162 0.81 -9.03 13.44
C TYR A 162 0.87 -10.55 13.35
N SER A 163 1.97 -11.13 13.81
CA SER A 163 2.17 -12.56 13.91
C SER A 163 2.08 -13.00 15.37
N GLU A 164 1.10 -13.87 15.68
CA GLU A 164 0.97 -14.47 17.01
C GLU A 164 2.16 -15.37 17.35
N GLU A 165 2.75 -16.03 16.36
CA GLU A 165 3.89 -16.92 16.55
C GLU A 165 5.15 -16.17 17.00
N THR A 166 5.46 -15.07 16.32
CA THR A 166 6.70 -14.32 16.58
C THR A 166 6.51 -13.15 17.52
N LYS A 167 5.26 -12.79 17.81
CA LYS A 167 4.90 -11.61 18.60
C LYS A 167 5.38 -10.30 17.96
N GLU A 168 5.50 -10.30 16.63
CA GLU A 168 5.98 -9.17 15.85
C GLU A 168 4.84 -8.53 15.06
N ALA A 169 4.83 -7.20 15.02
CA ALA A 169 3.98 -6.41 14.15
C ALA A 169 4.83 -5.64 13.14
N VAL A 170 4.44 -5.69 11.87
CA VAL A 170 4.98 -4.82 10.83
C VAL A 170 3.87 -3.87 10.39
N SER A 171 4.15 -2.58 10.49
CA SER A 171 3.23 -1.52 10.12
C SER A 171 3.77 -0.73 8.94
N ILE A 172 2.87 -0.34 8.04
CA ILE A 172 3.15 0.62 6.98
C ILE A 172 2.20 1.80 7.11
N GLU A 173 2.76 3.00 7.01
CA GLU A 173 2.02 4.27 7.02
C GLU A 173 2.34 5.00 5.72
N ARG A 174 1.37 5.73 5.19
CA ARG A 174 1.60 6.63 4.06
C ARG A 174 1.54 8.07 4.55
N ASP A 175 2.54 8.86 4.19
CA ASP A 175 2.52 10.28 4.49
C ASP A 175 1.39 10.99 3.71
N PRO A 176 0.75 12.01 4.30
CA PRO A 176 -0.24 12.81 3.61
C PRO A 176 0.33 13.41 2.32
N LEU A 177 -0.47 13.41 1.27
CA LEU A 177 -0.15 14.07 0.01
C LEU A 177 -0.91 15.40 -0.08
N PRO A 178 -0.44 16.35 -0.90
CA PRO A 178 -1.21 17.54 -1.21
C PRO A 178 -2.60 17.14 -1.75
N ALA A 179 -3.65 17.75 -1.20
CA ALA A 179 -5.00 17.49 -1.65
C ALA A 179 -5.19 17.90 -3.11
N PHE A 180 -5.93 17.11 -3.84
CA PHE A 180 -6.42 17.42 -5.18
C PHE A 180 -7.89 17.76 -5.12
N ASP A 181 -8.36 18.69 -5.96
CA ASP A 181 -9.75 19.17 -5.97
C ASP A 181 -10.78 18.12 -6.41
N SER A 182 -10.36 16.91 -6.65
CA SER A 182 -11.22 15.86 -7.18
C SER A 182 -11.38 14.69 -6.23
N ASN A 183 -12.55 14.59 -5.61
CA ASN A 183 -12.96 13.34 -5.00
C ASN A 183 -13.09 12.25 -6.07
N PRO A 184 -12.61 11.03 -5.81
CA PRO A 184 -12.76 9.93 -6.75
C PRO A 184 -14.23 9.55 -6.87
N VAL A 185 -14.84 10.03 -7.91
CA VAL A 185 -16.24 9.70 -8.25
C VAL A 185 -16.21 8.69 -9.40
N ARG A 186 -16.77 7.51 -9.15
CA ARG A 186 -17.03 6.54 -10.21
C ARG A 186 -17.91 7.18 -11.27
N LYS A 187 -17.39 7.28 -12.48
CA LYS A 187 -18.16 7.71 -13.65
C LYS A 187 -19.07 6.57 -14.11
N ILE A 188 -20.15 6.94 -14.73
CA ILE A 188 -21.00 6.00 -15.48
C ILE A 188 -20.47 6.06 -16.92
N SER A 189 -20.12 4.90 -17.48
CA SER A 189 -19.71 4.81 -18.87
C SER A 189 -20.87 5.23 -19.78
N GLU A 190 -20.62 6.18 -20.66
CA GLU A 190 -21.60 6.60 -21.66
C GLU A 190 -21.92 5.48 -22.67
N GLU A 191 -20.98 4.57 -22.88
CA GLU A 191 -21.09 3.48 -23.83
C GLU A 191 -21.90 2.28 -23.28
N THR A 192 -21.70 1.94 -21.99
CA THR A 192 -22.30 0.74 -21.40
C THR A 192 -23.39 1.03 -20.36
N GLY A 193 -23.48 2.26 -19.87
CA GLY A 193 -24.36 2.63 -18.77
C GLY A 193 -23.94 2.06 -17.39
N GLU A 194 -22.80 1.37 -17.34
CA GLU A 194 -22.24 0.77 -16.12
C GLU A 194 -21.25 1.71 -15.44
N LYS A 195 -21.05 1.53 -14.14
CA LYS A 195 -19.99 2.24 -13.40
C LYS A 195 -18.62 1.81 -13.88
N GLU A 196 -17.79 2.76 -14.27
CA GLU A 196 -16.39 2.51 -14.64
C GLU A 196 -15.62 1.91 -13.47
N ALA A 197 -14.87 0.85 -13.75
CA ALA A 197 -14.00 0.23 -12.75
C ALA A 197 -12.66 0.98 -12.64
N PHE A 198 -12.12 1.45 -13.77
CA PHE A 198 -10.83 2.13 -13.83
C PHE A 198 -10.95 3.47 -14.55
N PHE A 199 -10.18 4.46 -14.09
CA PHE A 199 -10.22 5.81 -14.64
C PHE A 199 -8.90 6.56 -14.40
N LEU A 200 -8.66 7.59 -15.20
CA LEU A 200 -7.54 8.50 -15.00
C LEU A 200 -7.90 9.56 -13.98
N GLN A 201 -7.10 9.67 -12.93
CA GLN A 201 -7.28 10.72 -11.94
C GLN A 201 -5.99 10.99 -11.19
N LYS A 202 -5.62 12.27 -11.08
CA LYS A 202 -4.67 12.74 -10.08
C LYS A 202 -5.42 12.84 -8.75
N THR A 203 -4.98 12.11 -7.76
CA THR A 203 -5.64 12.03 -6.46
C THR A 203 -4.59 11.97 -5.36
N ASP A 204 -4.93 12.40 -4.17
CA ASP A 204 -4.14 12.23 -2.95
C ASP A 204 -4.41 10.90 -2.25
N ILE A 205 -5.29 10.07 -2.83
CA ILE A 205 -5.71 8.79 -2.26
C ILE A 205 -4.84 7.66 -2.81
N GLY A 206 -4.26 6.88 -1.91
CA GLY A 206 -3.64 5.61 -2.17
C GLY A 206 -4.48 4.44 -1.68
N SER A 207 -3.89 3.27 -1.63
CA SER A 207 -4.44 2.10 -0.95
C SER A 207 -3.34 1.30 -0.27
N MET A 208 -3.72 0.58 0.78
CA MET A 208 -2.81 -0.30 1.50
C MET A 208 -3.54 -1.50 2.09
N GLY A 209 -2.77 -2.54 2.37
CA GLY A 209 -3.31 -3.77 2.92
C GLY A 209 -2.34 -4.93 2.83
N ALA A 210 -2.89 -6.15 2.82
CA ALA A 210 -2.15 -7.38 2.68
C ALA A 210 -2.68 -8.24 1.53
N ASP A 211 -1.79 -8.97 0.87
CA ASP A 211 -2.09 -9.92 -0.19
C ASP A 211 -1.30 -11.21 0.06
N GLY A 212 -2.00 -12.32 0.26
CA GLY A 212 -1.46 -13.68 0.44
C GLY A 212 -1.95 -14.65 -0.62
N SER A 213 -2.52 -14.16 -1.72
CA SER A 213 -3.18 -15.00 -2.73
C SER A 213 -2.25 -15.98 -3.47
N ASP A 214 -0.95 -15.77 -3.45
CA ASP A 214 0.05 -16.68 -4.03
C ASP A 214 0.75 -17.57 -2.98
N GLY A 215 0.24 -17.60 -1.76
CA GLY A 215 0.78 -18.42 -0.67
C GLY A 215 1.88 -17.77 0.17
N SER A 216 2.20 -16.50 -0.09
CA SER A 216 3.15 -15.72 0.71
C SER A 216 2.57 -14.34 0.98
N THR A 217 2.35 -14.01 2.25
CA THR A 217 1.73 -12.73 2.61
C THR A 217 2.69 -11.57 2.42
N ARG A 218 2.19 -10.54 1.74
CA ARG A 218 2.89 -9.28 1.51
C ARG A 218 2.04 -8.11 1.99
N LEU A 219 2.68 -7.13 2.61
CA LEU A 219 2.12 -5.79 2.69
C LEU A 219 2.12 -5.19 1.29
N THR A 220 0.99 -4.64 0.90
CA THR A 220 0.78 -4.10 -0.45
C THR A 220 0.25 -2.69 -0.36
N CYS A 221 0.89 -1.76 -1.08
CA CYS A 221 0.42 -0.40 -1.26
C CYS A 221 0.33 -0.05 -2.74
N CYS A 222 -0.69 0.70 -3.12
CA CYS A 222 -0.85 1.21 -4.48
C CYS A 222 -1.02 2.72 -4.46
N TYR A 223 -0.42 3.40 -5.44
CA TYR A 223 -0.64 4.82 -5.66
C TYR A 223 -0.63 5.16 -7.16
N PRO A 224 -1.68 5.79 -7.68
CA PRO A 224 -2.99 6.03 -7.04
C PRO A 224 -3.67 4.75 -6.55
N PHE A 225 -4.80 4.89 -5.89
CA PHE A 225 -5.46 3.78 -5.20
C PHE A 225 -5.95 2.65 -6.12
N TYR A 226 -5.98 1.46 -5.54
CA TYR A 226 -6.71 0.29 -6.02
C TYR A 226 -7.56 -0.27 -4.87
N GLU A 227 -8.79 -0.62 -5.16
CA GLU A 227 -9.67 -1.32 -4.24
C GLU A 227 -10.37 -2.45 -4.98
N GLY A 228 -10.23 -3.65 -4.50
CA GLY A 228 -10.84 -4.81 -5.12
C GLY A 228 -10.33 -6.10 -4.51
N ASP A 229 -11.09 -7.16 -4.74
CA ASP A 229 -10.86 -8.50 -4.20
C ASP A 229 -10.81 -8.56 -2.66
N ALA A 230 -11.01 -7.46 -1.96
CA ALA A 230 -11.19 -7.48 -0.52
C ALA A 230 -12.59 -7.93 -0.21
N THR A 231 -12.71 -9.08 0.39
CA THR A 231 -13.97 -9.47 1.01
C THR A 231 -14.01 -8.87 2.39
N ILE A 232 -14.51 -7.62 2.49
CA ILE A 232 -15.09 -7.25 3.75
C ILE A 232 -16.48 -7.86 3.75
N ALA A 233 -16.63 -8.96 4.45
CA ALA A 233 -17.83 -9.36 5.18
C ALA A 233 -19.19 -9.08 4.50
N LEU A 234 -19.26 -9.00 3.21
CA LEU A 234 -20.50 -8.86 2.51
C LEU A 234 -20.52 -9.86 1.38
N TYR A 235 -20.76 -11.11 1.74
CA TYR A 235 -21.13 -12.19 0.84
C TYR A 235 -22.11 -11.78 -0.23
N ILE A 236 -22.82 -10.70 -0.01
CA ILE A 236 -23.96 -10.25 -0.81
C ILE A 236 -23.50 -9.33 -1.95
N VAL A 237 -22.34 -8.73 -1.85
CA VAL A 237 -21.86 -7.80 -2.88
C VAL A 237 -20.45 -8.17 -3.29
N LYS A 238 -20.34 -8.88 -4.41
CA LYS A 238 -19.07 -9.05 -5.12
C LYS A 238 -18.53 -7.66 -5.42
N MET A 239 -17.53 -7.23 -4.68
CA MET A 239 -16.92 -5.91 -4.92
C MET A 239 -16.25 -5.96 -6.28
N VAL A 240 -16.77 -5.21 -7.22
CA VAL A 240 -16.11 -5.03 -8.51
C VAL A 240 -14.84 -4.22 -8.25
N PRO A 241 -13.66 -4.73 -8.63
CA PRO A 241 -12.43 -3.98 -8.51
C PRO A 241 -12.56 -2.60 -9.13
N PHE A 242 -12.04 -1.59 -8.46
CA PHE A 242 -11.94 -0.27 -9.05
C PHE A 242 -10.68 0.46 -8.61
N GLY A 243 -10.24 1.42 -9.41
CA GLY A 243 -9.02 2.14 -9.07
C GLY A 243 -8.72 3.29 -10.03
N ALA A 244 -7.87 4.19 -9.54
CA ALA A 244 -7.35 5.28 -10.33
C ALA A 244 -5.97 4.96 -10.89
N PHE A 245 -5.67 5.60 -12.01
CA PHE A 245 -4.35 5.61 -12.61
C PHE A 245 -3.90 7.06 -12.82
N TRP A 246 -2.63 7.31 -12.57
CA TRP A 246 -2.01 8.58 -12.91
C TRP A 246 -1.86 8.69 -14.41
N PRO A 247 -2.15 9.85 -15.04
CA PRO A 247 -1.98 10.01 -16.48
C PRO A 247 -0.55 9.73 -16.93
N LEU A 248 -0.36 8.81 -17.88
CA LEU A 248 0.94 8.47 -18.44
C LEU A 248 1.28 9.43 -19.59
N ARG A 249 1.61 10.68 -19.25
CA ARG A 249 1.93 11.75 -20.19
C ARG A 249 3.28 12.35 -19.90
N SER A 250 3.97 12.79 -20.94
CA SER A 250 5.27 13.48 -20.80
C SER A 250 5.19 14.69 -19.87
N GLY A 251 6.10 14.77 -18.92
CA GLY A 251 6.18 15.82 -17.92
C GLY A 251 5.35 15.57 -16.66
N GLU A 252 4.57 14.51 -16.61
CA GLU A 252 3.86 14.13 -15.40
C GLU A 252 4.81 13.51 -14.38
N GLU A 253 4.56 13.81 -13.11
CA GLU A 253 5.29 13.23 -11.99
C GLU A 253 4.41 13.13 -10.75
N PHE A 254 4.77 12.20 -9.88
CA PHE A 254 4.21 12.11 -8.52
C PHE A 254 5.24 11.52 -7.56
N THR A 255 5.04 11.79 -6.28
CA THR A 255 5.83 11.22 -5.20
C THR A 255 4.90 10.68 -4.14
N VAL A 256 5.22 9.50 -3.60
CA VAL A 256 4.53 8.91 -2.46
C VAL A 256 5.56 8.45 -1.44
N THR A 257 5.29 8.66 -0.16
CA THR A 257 6.20 8.30 0.93
C THR A 257 5.51 7.34 1.88
N TYR A 258 6.21 6.27 2.20
CA TYR A 258 5.80 5.26 3.17
C TYR A 258 6.77 5.20 4.34
N ARG A 259 6.24 5.01 5.54
CA ARG A 259 7.00 4.72 6.75
C ARG A 259 6.73 3.28 7.16
N ILE A 260 7.77 2.49 7.27
CA ILE A 260 7.70 1.06 7.59
C ILE A 260 8.36 0.85 8.94
N SER A 261 7.64 0.26 9.88
CA SER A 261 8.13 -0.01 11.23
C SER A 261 7.88 -1.45 11.66
N ASN A 262 8.68 -1.93 12.59
CA ASN A 262 8.53 -3.26 13.17
C ASN A 262 8.76 -3.19 14.69
N HIS A 263 7.85 -3.82 15.45
CA HIS A 263 7.91 -3.87 16.89
C HIS A 263 7.43 -5.22 17.43
N LYS A 264 7.87 -5.58 18.65
CA LYS A 264 7.34 -6.72 19.40
C LYS A 264 6.25 -6.30 20.37
N TYR A 265 5.21 -7.13 20.45
CA TYR A 265 4.09 -6.96 21.37
C TYR A 265 3.71 -8.30 21.99
N GLU A 266 3.21 -8.26 23.21
CA GLU A 266 2.77 -9.47 23.91
C GLU A 266 1.57 -10.12 23.20
N ASN A 267 0.69 -9.33 22.62
CA ASN A 267 -0.51 -9.79 21.92
C ASN A 267 -0.95 -8.79 20.85
N TYR A 268 -1.90 -9.20 20.02
CA TYR A 268 -2.44 -8.41 18.92
C TYR A 268 -3.09 -7.09 19.37
N HIS A 269 -3.82 -7.10 20.49
CA HIS A 269 -4.48 -5.89 20.99
C HIS A 269 -3.48 -4.82 21.42
N ASP A 270 -2.34 -5.23 21.98
CA ASP A 270 -1.26 -4.29 22.31
C ASP A 270 -0.66 -3.65 21.05
N ALA A 271 -0.53 -4.42 19.97
CA ALA A 271 -0.10 -3.87 18.68
C ALA A 271 -1.10 -2.84 18.14
N CYS A 272 -2.41 -3.12 18.19
CA CYS A 272 -3.46 -2.18 17.82
C CYS A 272 -3.42 -0.90 18.66
N TRP A 273 -3.34 -1.05 20.00
CA TRP A 273 -3.28 0.07 20.93
C TRP A 273 -2.05 0.96 20.72
N TYR A 274 -0.91 0.35 20.46
CA TYR A 274 0.30 1.11 20.17
C TYR A 274 0.13 1.92 18.88
N GLY A 275 -0.40 1.32 17.82
CA GLY A 275 -0.71 2.01 16.58
C GLY A 275 -1.62 3.22 16.81
N ILE A 276 -2.72 3.06 17.57
CA ILE A 276 -3.63 4.16 17.91
C ILE A 276 -2.91 5.26 18.71
N ARG A 277 -2.10 4.90 19.70
CA ARG A 277 -1.33 5.90 20.48
C ARG A 277 -0.32 6.64 19.66
N ASP A 278 0.33 5.96 18.70
CA ASP A 278 1.30 6.58 17.79
C ASP A 278 0.62 7.58 16.87
N ILE A 279 -0.54 7.23 16.33
CA ILE A 279 -1.40 8.13 15.56
C ILE A 279 -1.75 9.37 16.38
N ILE A 280 -2.26 9.20 17.61
CA ILE A 280 -2.61 10.32 18.48
C ILE A 280 -1.39 11.22 18.75
N ARG A 281 -0.22 10.63 18.97
CA ARG A 281 1.01 11.38 19.20
C ARG A 281 1.43 12.19 17.98
N LYS A 282 1.33 11.62 16.78
CA LYS A 282 1.72 12.28 15.52
C LYS A 282 0.74 13.36 15.08
N THR A 283 -0.55 13.10 15.23
CA THR A 283 -1.58 14.03 14.77
C THR A 283 -1.91 15.12 15.76
N HIS A 284 -1.53 14.96 17.03
CA HIS A 284 -1.85 15.90 18.11
C HIS A 284 -3.29 16.45 18.03
N PRO A 285 -4.31 15.57 17.97
CA PRO A 285 -5.67 16.03 17.80
C PRO A 285 -6.06 16.93 18.97
N GLN A 286 -6.40 18.19 18.68
CA GLN A 286 -6.89 19.14 19.67
C GLN A 286 -8.41 19.03 19.67
N ALA A 287 -8.99 18.83 20.85
CA ALA A 287 -10.43 18.91 21.00
C ALA A 287 -10.86 20.36 20.74
N GLU A 288 -11.72 20.56 19.74
CA GLU A 288 -12.36 21.85 19.58
C GLU A 288 -13.31 22.09 20.77
N PRO A 289 -13.29 23.29 21.38
CA PRO A 289 -14.24 23.61 22.42
C PRO A 289 -15.64 23.45 21.88
N LEU A 290 -16.50 22.74 22.61
CA LEU A 290 -17.92 22.67 22.26
C LEU A 290 -18.48 24.09 22.25
N SER A 291 -19.10 24.47 21.14
CA SER A 291 -19.78 25.78 21.01
C SER A 291 -21.03 25.91 21.87
N VAL A 292 -21.49 24.81 22.46
CA VAL A 292 -22.66 24.72 23.33
C VAL A 292 -22.21 24.12 24.66
N PRO A 293 -22.45 24.78 25.80
CA PRO A 293 -22.17 24.18 27.11
C PRO A 293 -23.03 22.94 27.30
N PRO A 294 -22.55 21.89 27.97
CA PRO A 294 -23.35 20.74 28.33
C PRO A 294 -24.53 21.19 29.21
N GLU A 295 -25.73 20.77 28.86
CA GLU A 295 -26.94 21.01 29.68
C GLU A 295 -26.88 20.26 31.01
#